data_4de0f2a97fe9e9e48b2e4af6cc96e370
#
_entry.id   4de0f2a97fe9e9e48b2e4af6cc96e370
#
_cell.length_a   1.000
_cell.length_b   1.000
_cell.length_c   1.000
_cell.angle_alpha   90.00
_cell.angle_beta   90.00
_cell.angle_gamma   90.00
#
_symmetry.space_group_name_H-M   'P 1'
#
loop_
_entity.id
_entity.type
_entity.pdbx_description
1 polymer ?
#
loop_
_entity_poly.entity_id
_entity_poly.type
_entity_poly.pdbx_seq_one_letter_code
_entity_poly.pdbx_strand_id
1 'polypeptide(L)'
;MRNSTKVIAGFLLGITTAGGIATASGLFSTTVVKACVDKKTQAIYAAVNNTCPANRTGVSLGSLGSAAGSLNSIVDKVSPSVVTIYVTTPTGGGSGSGSIFKTSSTFSYVVTNNHVIEDAVGGAGIISVGLDNGDQVSATIVGRDPNYDLAVLRITKANLPTIELGDSSQLKIGDQVIAFGSPLGLDRTVTSGIVSSLNRPVVTGDGINSAESYVDAIQTDASINFGNSGGPLTDSLGRMIGINAAIVSLGSTTSRGGSIGLGFAIPMNQALRVMNEIIATGKATRPVLGVFFDKNFTPGKGAKISSLSPNQAAQKAGIPAGAIITSINGIRITDQVSAVVRIRSFAPGDKVTIVVTMPTGGSKTFNVTLGSAVSD
;
A
#
# COMPACT_ATOMS: atom_id res chain seq x y z
N MET A 1 28.20 4.98 30.14
CA MET A 1 27.22 6.08 30.17
C MET A 1 27.79 7.40 30.75
N ARG A 2 29.07 7.69 30.59
CA ARG A 2 29.68 8.87 31.25
C ARG A 2 30.30 9.89 30.27
N ASN A 3 30.28 9.62 28.97
CA ASN A 3 30.92 10.48 27.95
C ASN A 3 29.95 11.30 27.09
N SER A 4 28.65 10.99 27.08
CA SER A 4 27.67 11.72 26.24
C SER A 4 27.30 13.12 26.79
N THR A 5 27.33 13.29 28.10
CA THR A 5 26.96 14.59 28.75
C THR A 5 28.04 15.68 28.56
N LYS A 6 29.33 15.28 28.43
CA LYS A 6 30.42 16.24 28.20
C LYS A 6 30.46 16.78 26.76
N VAL A 7 29.98 16.02 25.78
CA VAL A 7 29.94 16.48 24.37
C VAL A 7 28.86 17.54 24.16
N ILE A 8 27.71 17.41 24.82
CA ILE A 8 26.60 18.38 24.72
C ILE A 8 26.97 19.72 25.41
N ALA A 9 27.65 19.66 26.56
CA ALA A 9 28.11 20.86 27.27
C ALA A 9 29.21 21.62 26.50
N GLY A 10 30.11 20.89 25.78
CA GLY A 10 31.15 21.52 24.95
C GLY A 10 30.59 22.22 23.71
N PHE A 11 29.48 21.70 23.15
CA PHE A 11 28.82 22.30 21.99
C PHE A 11 28.13 23.62 22.32
N LEU A 12 27.52 23.74 23.51
CA LEU A 12 26.86 24.97 23.98
C LEU A 12 27.85 26.06 24.41
N LEU A 13 29.00 25.70 24.99
CA LEU A 13 30.03 26.68 25.37
C LEU A 13 30.87 27.20 24.20
N GLY A 14 31.05 26.40 23.15
CA GLY A 14 31.79 26.78 21.93
C GLY A 14 31.09 27.86 21.08
N ILE A 15 29.78 28.04 21.26
CA ILE A 15 29.00 29.04 20.50
C ILE A 15 29.09 30.44 21.15
N THR A 16 29.38 30.53 22.44
CA THR A 16 29.39 31.79 23.18
C THR A 16 30.70 32.55 23.14
N THR A 17 31.81 31.98 22.64
CA THR A 17 33.14 32.62 22.62
C THR A 17 33.58 33.11 21.24
N ALA A 18 32.83 32.82 20.17
CA ALA A 18 33.06 33.42 18.85
C ALA A 18 32.05 34.54 18.65
N GLY A 19 32.43 35.76 19.01
CA GLY A 19 31.59 36.96 18.99
C GLY A 19 30.87 37.16 17.65
N GLY A 20 29.57 37.10 17.70
CA GLY A 20 28.65 37.40 16.63
C GLY A 20 27.29 36.79 16.90
N ILE A 21 26.35 37.58 17.41
CA ILE A 21 24.94 37.22 17.41
C ILE A 21 24.48 37.19 15.95
N ALA A 22 24.56 36.01 15.31
CA ALA A 22 23.86 35.79 14.07
C ALA A 22 22.38 35.66 14.39
N THR A 23 21.60 36.66 14.06
CA THR A 23 20.14 36.61 14.13
C THR A 23 19.65 35.43 13.31
N ALA A 24 18.81 34.59 13.91
CA ALA A 24 18.34 33.30 13.36
C ALA A 24 17.47 33.38 12.09
N SER A 25 17.39 34.52 11.45
CA SER A 25 16.55 34.77 10.26
C SER A 25 17.20 34.42 8.92
N GLY A 26 18.37 33.80 8.90
CA GLY A 26 19.07 33.42 7.66
C GLY A 26 19.57 31.97 7.60
N LEU A 27 19.21 31.09 8.54
CA LEU A 27 19.80 29.76 8.71
C LEU A 27 19.08 28.64 7.94
N PHE A 28 18.08 28.93 7.14
CA PHE A 28 17.39 27.94 6.29
C PHE A 28 17.73 28.05 4.81
N SER A 29 18.94 28.49 4.50
CA SER A 29 19.51 28.32 3.16
C SER A 29 20.00 26.89 3.00
N THR A 30 19.69 26.25 1.87
CA THR A 30 20.00 24.88 1.48
C THR A 30 21.52 24.54 1.34
N THR A 31 22.38 25.22 2.05
CA THR A 31 23.82 25.02 2.00
C THR A 31 24.25 23.96 3.01
N VAL A 32 24.96 22.94 2.50
CA VAL A 32 25.65 21.93 3.32
C VAL A 32 26.55 22.64 4.32
N VAL A 33 26.25 22.50 5.62
CA VAL A 33 27.11 23.03 6.67
C VAL A 33 28.35 22.14 6.78
N LYS A 34 29.51 22.66 6.42
CA LYS A 34 30.77 21.97 6.64
C LYS A 34 31.32 22.27 8.03
N ALA A 35 31.70 21.23 8.73
CA ALA A 35 32.42 21.27 9.99
C ALA A 35 33.83 20.72 9.83
N CYS A 36 34.72 21.11 10.71
CA CYS A 36 36.10 20.64 10.74
C CYS A 36 36.33 19.85 12.03
N VAL A 37 36.72 18.58 11.94
CA VAL A 37 37.05 17.73 13.10
C VAL A 37 38.57 17.76 13.32
N ASP A 38 39.00 18.14 14.49
CA ASP A 38 40.43 18.14 14.88
C ASP A 38 40.94 16.70 14.96
N LYS A 39 42.05 16.42 14.29
CA LYS A 39 42.59 15.05 14.17
C LYS A 39 43.13 14.49 15.51
N LYS A 40 43.48 15.32 16.47
CA LYS A 40 44.00 14.88 17.79
C LYS A 40 42.91 14.88 18.87
N THR A 41 42.14 15.93 18.92
CA THR A 41 41.19 16.14 20.03
C THR A 41 39.79 15.68 19.71
N GLN A 42 39.50 15.37 18.42
CA GLN A 42 38.15 15.04 17.92
C GLN A 42 37.10 16.17 18.16
N ALA A 43 37.57 17.35 18.50
CA ALA A 43 36.69 18.51 18.66
C ALA A 43 36.16 19.00 17.30
N ILE A 44 34.87 19.41 17.28
CA ILE A 44 34.20 19.88 16.06
C ILE A 44 34.22 21.43 16.06
N TYR A 45 34.60 22.00 14.95
CA TYR A 45 34.65 23.45 14.70
C TYR A 45 33.86 23.79 13.43
N ALA A 46 33.34 24.99 13.35
CA ALA A 46 32.75 25.49 12.10
C ALA A 46 33.84 25.65 11.01
N ALA A 47 33.54 25.25 9.78
CA ALA A 47 34.42 25.54 8.67
C ALA A 47 34.36 27.03 8.32
N VAL A 48 35.52 27.66 8.09
CA VAL A 48 35.60 29.04 7.61
C VAL A 48 35.70 29.03 6.10
N ASN A 49 34.81 29.72 5.45
CA ASN A 49 34.72 29.74 3.95
C ASN A 49 34.68 28.32 3.33
N ASN A 50 33.95 27.39 3.97
CA ASN A 50 33.86 26.00 3.54
C ASN A 50 35.19 25.22 3.51
N THR A 51 36.24 25.71 4.14
CA THR A 51 37.57 25.09 4.19
C THR A 51 37.99 24.76 5.61
N CYS A 52 38.76 23.68 5.74
CA CYS A 52 39.34 23.25 7.01
C CYS A 52 40.86 23.37 6.97
N PRO A 53 41.52 23.84 8.10
CA PRO A 53 42.95 23.80 8.24
C PRO A 53 43.53 22.38 8.10
N ALA A 54 44.82 22.25 7.73
CA ALA A 54 45.46 20.98 7.45
C ALA A 54 45.46 19.96 8.61
N ASN A 55 45.39 20.46 9.87
CA ASN A 55 45.28 19.63 11.06
C ASN A 55 43.87 19.15 11.38
N ARG A 56 42.87 19.47 10.54
CA ARG A 56 41.48 19.08 10.70
C ARG A 56 40.93 18.40 9.48
N THR A 57 40.01 17.47 9.68
CA THR A 57 39.30 16.77 8.60
C THR A 57 37.95 17.44 8.38
N GLY A 58 37.64 17.80 7.13
CA GLY A 58 36.32 18.33 6.76
C GLY A 58 35.24 17.25 6.82
N VAL A 59 34.15 17.54 7.50
CA VAL A 59 32.95 16.68 7.58
C VAL A 59 31.76 17.52 7.16
N SER A 60 30.93 16.98 6.27
CA SER A 60 29.63 17.58 5.94
C SER A 60 28.64 17.18 7.02
N LEU A 61 28.22 18.13 7.84
CA LEU A 61 27.09 17.97 8.73
C LEU A 61 25.84 18.09 7.85
N GLY A 62 25.09 17.01 7.74
CA GLY A 62 24.02 16.82 6.78
C GLY A 62 23.26 18.10 6.43
N SER A 63 22.99 18.29 5.16
CA SER A 63 22.06 19.33 4.75
C SER A 63 20.69 18.97 5.35
N LEU A 64 20.13 19.86 6.15
CA LEU A 64 18.69 19.89 6.40
C LEU A 64 17.94 20.39 5.15
N GLY A 65 18.62 20.42 4.01
CA GLY A 65 18.05 20.72 2.71
C GLY A 65 17.64 19.42 2.04
N SER A 66 16.42 19.38 1.59
CA SER A 66 15.81 18.42 0.66
C SER A 66 16.73 17.28 0.22
N ALA A 67 17.02 16.34 1.13
CA ALA A 67 17.57 15.06 0.71
C ALA A 67 16.56 14.50 -0.30
N ALA A 68 17.03 14.01 -1.44
CA ALA A 68 16.22 13.14 -2.28
C ALA A 68 15.58 12.11 -1.34
N GLY A 69 14.26 12.24 -1.09
CA GLY A 69 13.56 11.48 -0.05
C GLY A 69 13.01 12.30 1.14
N SER A 70 13.05 13.65 1.13
CA SER A 70 12.26 14.43 2.10
C SER A 70 10.77 14.20 1.82
N LEU A 71 9.94 14.14 2.87
CA LEU A 71 8.50 13.94 2.72
C LEU A 71 7.89 14.94 1.71
N ASN A 72 8.31 16.21 1.78
CA ASN A 72 7.83 17.24 0.86
C ASN A 72 8.18 16.92 -0.61
N SER A 73 9.41 16.49 -0.90
CA SER A 73 9.81 16.15 -2.27
C SER A 73 9.07 14.93 -2.82
N ILE A 74 8.71 13.98 -1.94
CA ILE A 74 7.89 12.84 -2.30
C ILE A 74 6.46 13.28 -2.59
N VAL A 75 5.92 14.16 -1.75
CA VAL A 75 4.57 14.74 -1.96
C VAL A 75 4.51 15.47 -3.30
N ASP A 76 5.48 16.33 -3.61
CA ASP A 76 5.54 17.07 -4.87
C ASP A 76 5.66 16.13 -6.10
N LYS A 77 6.39 15.01 -5.96
CA LYS A 77 6.54 14.00 -7.02
C LYS A 77 5.25 13.22 -7.27
N VAL A 78 4.57 12.79 -6.20
CA VAL A 78 3.45 11.84 -6.28
C VAL A 78 2.12 12.53 -6.54
N SER A 79 1.87 13.68 -5.90
CA SER A 79 0.58 14.36 -5.92
C SER A 79 0.00 14.61 -7.30
N PRO A 80 0.78 14.99 -8.36
CA PRO A 80 0.21 15.22 -9.67
C PRO A 80 -0.42 13.99 -10.34
N SER A 81 -0.14 12.79 -9.83
CA SER A 81 -0.71 11.53 -10.31
C SER A 81 -1.91 11.04 -9.47
N VAL A 82 -2.17 11.68 -8.32
CA VAL A 82 -3.30 11.34 -7.43
C VAL A 82 -4.52 12.13 -7.85
N VAL A 83 -5.66 11.46 -7.97
CA VAL A 83 -6.90 12.03 -8.45
C VAL A 83 -8.06 11.78 -7.49
N THR A 84 -9.07 12.64 -7.53
CA THR A 84 -10.36 12.41 -6.88
C THR A 84 -11.29 11.66 -7.83
N ILE A 85 -11.95 10.63 -7.33
CA ILE A 85 -13.04 9.95 -8.05
C ILE A 85 -14.36 10.44 -7.48
N TYR A 86 -15.23 10.98 -8.33
CA TYR A 86 -16.60 11.35 -7.98
C TYR A 86 -17.56 10.36 -8.63
N VAL A 87 -18.49 9.86 -7.86
CA VAL A 87 -19.61 9.03 -8.33
C VAL A 87 -20.89 9.77 -8.03
N THR A 88 -21.73 9.97 -9.03
CA THR A 88 -23.04 10.61 -8.92
C THR A 88 -24.10 9.64 -9.42
N THR A 89 -25.11 9.37 -8.58
CA THR A 89 -26.27 8.55 -8.93
C THR A 89 -27.55 9.35 -8.72
N PRO A 90 -28.68 8.91 -9.23
CA PRO A 90 -29.98 9.60 -9.01
C PRO A 90 -30.37 9.70 -7.53
N THR A 91 -29.88 8.83 -6.68
CA THR A 91 -30.22 8.74 -5.25
C THR A 91 -29.15 9.31 -4.31
N GLY A 92 -28.02 9.76 -4.85
CA GLY A 92 -26.91 10.28 -4.05
C GLY A 92 -25.57 10.22 -4.80
N GLY A 93 -24.49 10.30 -4.05
CA GLY A 93 -23.15 10.24 -4.62
C GLY A 93 -22.11 9.91 -3.57
N GLY A 94 -20.93 9.56 -4.03
CA GLY A 94 -19.77 9.26 -3.23
C GLY A 94 -18.48 9.80 -3.84
N SER A 95 -17.42 9.76 -3.08
CA SER A 95 -16.09 10.10 -3.57
C SER A 95 -15.02 9.19 -2.96
N GLY A 96 -13.95 9.03 -3.71
CA GLY A 96 -12.75 8.33 -3.29
C GLY A 96 -11.55 8.89 -4.02
N SER A 97 -10.45 8.18 -3.94
CA SER A 97 -9.20 8.55 -4.59
C SER A 97 -8.86 7.57 -5.72
N GLY A 98 -7.93 7.98 -6.56
CA GLY A 98 -7.33 7.12 -7.58
C GLY A 98 -5.91 7.53 -7.90
N SER A 99 -5.24 6.72 -8.70
CA SER A 99 -3.89 7.00 -9.19
C SER A 99 -3.82 6.84 -10.70
N ILE A 100 -3.28 7.84 -11.39
CA ILE A 100 -2.95 7.73 -12.82
C ILE A 100 -1.69 6.87 -12.92
N PHE A 101 -1.78 5.68 -13.48
CA PHE A 101 -0.65 4.75 -13.55
C PHE A 101 -0.16 4.48 -14.98
N LYS A 102 -0.93 4.88 -15.98
CA LYS A 102 -0.57 4.73 -17.39
C LYS A 102 -1.21 5.82 -18.22
N THR A 103 -0.45 6.39 -19.15
CA THR A 103 -0.92 7.42 -20.07
C THR A 103 -0.51 7.10 -21.51
N SER A 104 -1.23 7.66 -22.46
CA SER A 104 -0.95 7.59 -23.89
C SER A 104 -1.12 8.99 -24.52
N SER A 105 -0.98 9.08 -25.83
CA SER A 105 -1.24 10.32 -26.58
C SER A 105 -2.72 10.71 -26.67
N THR A 106 -3.66 9.88 -26.22
CA THR A 106 -5.10 10.12 -26.38
C THR A 106 -5.90 9.95 -25.09
N PHE A 107 -5.43 9.14 -24.15
CA PHE A 107 -6.15 8.83 -22.91
C PHE A 107 -5.19 8.43 -21.78
N SER A 108 -5.71 8.40 -20.56
CA SER A 108 -5.00 7.87 -19.39
C SER A 108 -5.84 6.86 -18.64
N TYR A 109 -5.17 5.91 -17.97
CA TYR A 109 -5.79 4.95 -17.07
C TYR A 109 -5.59 5.38 -15.62
N VAL A 110 -6.66 5.22 -14.84
CA VAL A 110 -6.70 5.47 -13.40
C VAL A 110 -7.06 4.16 -12.71
N VAL A 111 -6.32 3.81 -11.66
CA VAL A 111 -6.69 2.72 -10.75
C VAL A 111 -7.37 3.29 -9.52
N THR A 112 -8.38 2.59 -9.02
CA THR A 112 -9.10 2.89 -7.78
C THR A 112 -9.65 1.60 -7.17
N ASN A 113 -10.32 1.67 -6.03
CA ASN A 113 -11.05 0.54 -5.48
C ASN A 113 -12.39 0.31 -6.21
N ASN A 114 -12.86 -0.95 -6.23
CA ASN A 114 -14.17 -1.30 -6.75
C ASN A 114 -15.29 -0.64 -5.97
N HIS A 115 -15.23 -0.67 -4.63
CA HIS A 115 -16.27 -0.09 -3.77
C HIS A 115 -16.44 1.43 -3.97
N VAL A 116 -15.40 2.14 -4.49
CA VAL A 116 -15.50 3.57 -4.82
C VAL A 116 -16.43 3.82 -6.00
N ILE A 117 -16.51 2.86 -6.94
CA ILE A 117 -17.26 3.06 -8.20
C ILE A 117 -18.47 2.11 -8.34
N GLU A 118 -18.73 1.24 -7.39
CA GLU A 118 -19.73 0.18 -7.54
C GLU A 118 -21.15 0.70 -7.75
N ASP A 119 -21.50 1.84 -7.15
CA ASP A 119 -22.81 2.50 -7.32
C ASP A 119 -23.04 3.03 -8.74
N ALA A 120 -21.99 3.19 -9.55
CA ALA A 120 -22.11 3.63 -10.96
C ALA A 120 -22.12 2.46 -11.94
N VAL A 121 -22.00 1.22 -11.49
CA VAL A 121 -21.91 0.05 -12.36
C VAL A 121 -23.25 -0.21 -13.06
N GLY A 122 -23.18 -0.68 -14.32
CA GLY A 122 -24.39 -0.96 -15.12
C GLY A 122 -25.11 0.28 -15.62
N GLY A 123 -24.49 1.45 -15.57
CA GLY A 123 -25.10 2.71 -16.02
C GLY A 123 -25.98 3.38 -14.96
N ALA A 124 -25.91 2.91 -13.71
CA ALA A 124 -26.65 3.47 -12.58
C ALA A 124 -26.15 4.86 -12.17
N GLY A 125 -24.93 5.25 -12.55
CA GLY A 125 -24.35 6.54 -12.20
C GLY A 125 -23.31 7.03 -13.20
N ILE A 126 -22.82 8.24 -12.94
CA ILE A 126 -21.77 8.93 -13.71
C ILE A 126 -20.50 8.97 -12.86
N ILE A 127 -19.37 8.66 -13.49
CA ILE A 127 -18.05 8.77 -12.85
C ILE A 127 -17.31 9.94 -13.49
N SER A 128 -16.74 10.80 -12.66
CA SER A 128 -15.81 11.83 -13.09
C SER A 128 -14.54 11.82 -12.22
N VAL A 129 -13.45 12.30 -12.80
CA VAL A 129 -12.13 12.33 -12.20
C VAL A 129 -11.68 13.77 -12.09
N GLY A 130 -11.43 14.21 -10.86
CA GLY A 130 -10.81 15.49 -10.55
C GLY A 130 -9.30 15.37 -10.61
N LEU A 131 -8.67 16.16 -11.47
CA LEU A 131 -7.21 16.21 -11.67
C LEU A 131 -6.58 17.26 -10.76
N ASP A 132 -5.27 17.13 -10.59
CA ASP A 132 -4.44 18.02 -9.76
C ASP A 132 -4.53 19.51 -10.14
N ASN A 133 -4.75 19.81 -11.41
CA ASN A 133 -4.91 21.16 -11.93
C ASN A 133 -6.32 21.76 -11.76
N GLY A 134 -7.22 21.05 -11.07
CA GLY A 134 -8.62 21.45 -10.88
C GLY A 134 -9.58 21.05 -12.00
N ASP A 135 -9.08 20.49 -13.12
CA ASP A 135 -9.96 19.97 -14.18
C ASP A 135 -10.77 18.77 -13.67
N GLN A 136 -12.04 18.69 -14.05
CA GLN A 136 -12.86 17.51 -13.85
C GLN A 136 -13.24 16.91 -15.20
N VAL A 137 -12.93 15.62 -15.39
CA VAL A 137 -13.12 14.92 -16.66
C VAL A 137 -13.99 13.68 -16.48
N SER A 138 -14.83 13.36 -17.43
CA SER A 138 -15.65 12.13 -17.40
C SER A 138 -14.75 10.89 -17.52
N ALA A 139 -15.12 9.84 -16.80
CA ALA A 139 -14.42 8.56 -16.83
C ALA A 139 -15.34 7.42 -17.26
N THR A 140 -14.75 6.43 -17.92
CA THR A 140 -15.42 5.17 -18.28
C THR A 140 -14.77 4.02 -17.54
N ILE A 141 -15.57 3.07 -17.06
CA ILE A 141 -15.06 1.83 -16.45
C ILE A 141 -14.49 0.95 -17.57
N VAL A 142 -13.20 0.61 -17.48
CA VAL A 142 -12.54 -0.37 -18.36
C VAL A 142 -12.90 -1.78 -17.92
N GLY A 143 -12.89 -1.99 -16.62
CA GLY A 143 -13.30 -3.20 -15.95
C GLY A 143 -13.07 -3.08 -14.45
N ARG A 144 -13.56 -4.05 -13.71
CA ARG A 144 -13.46 -4.09 -12.25
C ARG A 144 -13.33 -5.53 -11.75
N ASP A 145 -12.84 -5.67 -10.56
CA ASP A 145 -12.79 -6.94 -9.84
C ASP A 145 -13.24 -6.73 -8.38
N PRO A 146 -14.50 -7.05 -8.06
CA PRO A 146 -15.01 -6.95 -6.70
C PRO A 146 -14.25 -7.83 -5.71
N ASN A 147 -13.75 -8.99 -6.13
CA ASN A 147 -13.06 -9.93 -5.25
C ASN A 147 -11.68 -9.44 -4.77
N TYR A 148 -11.04 -8.53 -5.53
CA TYR A 148 -9.80 -7.85 -5.18
C TYR A 148 -10.02 -6.40 -4.79
N ASP A 149 -11.27 -5.92 -4.83
CA ASP A 149 -11.65 -4.53 -4.60
C ASP A 149 -10.87 -3.55 -5.50
N LEU A 150 -10.77 -3.85 -6.79
CA LEU A 150 -10.04 -3.06 -7.78
C LEU A 150 -10.92 -2.66 -8.95
N ALA A 151 -10.68 -1.46 -9.47
CA ALA A 151 -11.28 -0.97 -10.72
C ALA A 151 -10.25 -0.17 -11.53
N VAL A 152 -10.36 -0.28 -12.86
CA VAL A 152 -9.60 0.53 -13.81
C VAL A 152 -10.57 1.42 -14.57
N LEU A 153 -10.29 2.71 -14.53
CA LEU A 153 -11.02 3.74 -15.27
C LEU A 153 -10.17 4.25 -16.43
N ARG A 154 -10.83 4.75 -17.46
CA ARG A 154 -10.20 5.48 -18.56
C ARG A 154 -10.78 6.89 -18.66
N ILE A 155 -9.91 7.87 -18.76
CA ILE A 155 -10.25 9.28 -19.01
C ILE A 155 -9.67 9.73 -20.35
N THR A 156 -10.42 10.54 -21.11
CA THR A 156 -9.98 11.08 -22.40
C THR A 156 -9.13 12.33 -22.17
N LYS A 157 -8.00 12.16 -21.49
CA LYS A 157 -6.98 13.18 -21.22
C LYS A 157 -5.62 12.50 -21.39
N ALA A 158 -4.77 13.08 -22.22
CA ALA A 158 -3.47 12.52 -22.60
C ALA A 158 -2.33 13.09 -21.78
N ASN A 159 -1.19 12.42 -21.80
CA ASN A 159 0.12 12.91 -21.31
C ASN A 159 0.06 13.41 -19.85
N LEU A 160 -0.77 12.82 -19.02
CA LEU A 160 -0.83 13.15 -17.59
C LEU A 160 0.36 12.55 -16.83
N PRO A 161 0.78 13.19 -15.72
CA PRO A 161 1.73 12.61 -14.80
C PRO A 161 1.26 11.23 -14.31
N THR A 162 2.14 10.24 -14.32
CA THR A 162 1.85 8.89 -13.83
C THR A 162 2.66 8.58 -12.59
N ILE A 163 2.06 7.81 -11.67
CA ILE A 163 2.77 7.31 -10.51
C ILE A 163 3.76 6.21 -10.92
N GLU A 164 4.95 6.23 -10.33
CA GLU A 164 5.91 5.14 -10.45
C GLU A 164 5.45 3.94 -9.64
N LEU A 165 5.47 2.74 -10.24
CA LEU A 165 5.08 1.50 -9.56
C LEU A 165 6.28 0.88 -8.85
N GLY A 166 6.08 0.51 -7.58
CA GLY A 166 7.07 -0.17 -6.75
C GLY A 166 6.82 -1.68 -6.68
N ASP A 167 7.73 -2.39 -6.04
CA ASP A 167 7.65 -3.83 -5.80
C ASP A 167 7.26 -4.11 -4.35
N SER A 168 6.00 -4.47 -4.13
CA SER A 168 5.48 -4.78 -2.79
C SER A 168 6.05 -6.06 -2.17
N SER A 169 6.72 -6.93 -2.95
CA SER A 169 7.36 -8.13 -2.43
C SER A 169 8.67 -7.86 -1.65
N GLN A 170 9.24 -6.66 -1.82
CA GLN A 170 10.46 -6.25 -1.15
C GLN A 170 10.22 -5.57 0.21
N LEU A 171 8.96 -5.32 0.55
CA LEU A 171 8.59 -4.64 1.79
C LEU A 171 8.96 -5.43 3.03
N LYS A 172 9.38 -4.70 4.05
CA LYS A 172 9.67 -5.21 5.39
C LYS A 172 8.88 -4.43 6.44
N ILE A 173 8.56 -5.11 7.52
CA ILE A 173 7.96 -4.44 8.70
C ILE A 173 8.94 -3.37 9.19
N GLY A 174 8.43 -2.15 9.40
CA GLY A 174 9.23 -0.98 9.77
C GLY A 174 9.61 -0.06 8.61
N ASP A 175 9.42 -0.48 7.33
CA ASP A 175 9.65 0.39 6.19
C ASP A 175 8.71 1.60 6.25
N GLN A 176 9.25 2.79 5.98
CA GLN A 176 8.46 4.01 5.92
C GLN A 176 7.52 3.99 4.72
N VAL A 177 6.27 4.38 4.96
CA VAL A 177 5.24 4.49 3.92
C VAL A 177 4.49 5.81 4.02
N ILE A 178 3.96 6.25 2.88
CA ILE A 178 3.19 7.49 2.77
C ILE A 178 1.90 7.16 2.03
N ALA A 179 0.76 7.44 2.67
CA ALA A 179 -0.56 7.27 2.07
C ALA A 179 -1.05 8.62 1.52
N PHE A 180 -1.54 8.59 0.30
CA PHE A 180 -2.12 9.74 -0.38
C PHE A 180 -3.60 9.49 -0.63
N GLY A 181 -4.37 10.58 -0.61
CA GLY A 181 -5.75 10.60 -1.01
C GLY A 181 -6.22 12.01 -1.34
N SER A 182 -7.43 12.10 -1.90
CA SER A 182 -8.12 13.35 -2.20
C SER A 182 -9.56 13.24 -1.71
N PRO A 183 -9.76 13.17 -0.37
CA PRO A 183 -11.08 12.98 0.20
C PRO A 183 -11.99 14.19 -0.05
N LEU A 184 -13.24 13.94 -0.42
CA LEU A 184 -14.32 14.94 -0.53
C LEU A 184 -14.02 16.10 -1.50
N GLY A 185 -13.06 15.95 -2.42
CA GLY A 185 -12.61 17.07 -3.27
C GLY A 185 -11.87 18.16 -2.49
N LEU A 186 -11.54 17.91 -1.23
CA LEU A 186 -10.61 18.74 -0.46
C LEU A 186 -9.19 18.45 -0.93
N ASP A 187 -8.39 19.51 -1.05
CA ASP A 187 -7.00 19.39 -1.48
C ASP A 187 -6.25 18.33 -0.67
N ARG A 188 -5.67 17.40 -1.40
CA ARG A 188 -4.69 16.37 -1.04
C ARG A 188 -4.50 16.09 0.45
N THR A 189 -4.90 14.91 0.87
CA THR A 189 -4.55 14.39 2.19
C THR A 189 -3.31 13.50 2.06
N VAL A 190 -2.30 13.78 2.86
CA VAL A 190 -1.08 12.98 2.95
C VAL A 190 -0.87 12.58 4.40
N THR A 191 -0.70 11.29 4.64
CA THR A 191 -0.34 10.76 5.96
C THR A 191 0.87 9.85 5.84
N SER A 192 1.70 9.77 6.89
CA SER A 192 2.89 8.92 6.89
C SER A 192 2.88 7.99 8.08
N GLY A 193 3.51 6.84 7.89
CA GLY A 193 3.66 5.81 8.91
C GLY A 193 4.69 4.78 8.47
N ILE A 194 4.53 3.56 8.95
CA ILE A 194 5.38 2.42 8.61
C ILE A 194 4.53 1.23 8.14
N VAL A 195 5.17 0.26 7.52
CA VAL A 195 4.62 -1.08 7.37
C VAL A 195 4.54 -1.71 8.75
N SER A 196 3.34 -1.85 9.31
CA SER A 196 3.11 -2.43 10.64
C SER A 196 3.06 -3.96 10.59
N SER A 197 2.56 -4.52 9.49
CA SER A 197 2.51 -5.96 9.23
C SER A 197 2.34 -6.25 7.75
N LEU A 198 2.72 -7.46 7.35
CA LEU A 198 2.50 -8.00 6.01
C LEU A 198 1.66 -9.27 6.10
N ASN A 199 1.07 -9.66 4.96
CA ASN A 199 0.23 -10.86 4.84
C ASN A 199 -0.94 -10.86 5.84
N ARG A 200 -1.60 -9.69 6.02
CA ARG A 200 -2.79 -9.58 6.86
C ARG A 200 -4.03 -9.98 6.08
N PRO A 201 -4.71 -11.08 6.50
CA PRO A 201 -5.98 -11.43 5.88
C PRO A 201 -7.03 -10.37 6.23
N VAL A 202 -7.51 -9.67 5.22
CA VAL A 202 -8.59 -8.68 5.35
C VAL A 202 -9.74 -9.09 4.46
N VAL A 203 -10.93 -9.09 5.02
CA VAL A 203 -12.19 -9.26 4.29
C VAL A 203 -12.93 -7.94 4.34
N THR A 204 -13.40 -7.48 3.20
CA THR A 204 -14.15 -6.24 3.05
C THR A 204 -15.47 -6.54 2.35
N GLY A 205 -16.42 -5.60 2.48
CA GLY A 205 -17.78 -5.87 2.04
C GLY A 205 -18.58 -6.63 3.11
N ASP A 206 -19.88 -6.54 3.05
CA ASP A 206 -20.80 -7.18 3.99
C ASP A 206 -21.46 -8.45 3.41
N GLY A 207 -21.20 -8.75 2.14
CA GLY A 207 -21.81 -9.86 1.41
C GLY A 207 -23.32 -9.68 1.15
N ILE A 208 -23.89 -8.56 1.56
CA ILE A 208 -25.32 -8.23 1.42
C ILE A 208 -25.49 -7.07 0.44
N ASN A 209 -24.85 -5.92 0.73
CA ASN A 209 -24.93 -4.71 -0.08
C ASN A 209 -23.70 -4.53 -0.98
N SER A 210 -22.57 -5.11 -0.60
CA SER A 210 -21.32 -5.10 -1.35
C SER A 210 -20.70 -6.49 -1.40
N ALA A 211 -19.98 -6.78 -2.49
CA ALA A 211 -19.27 -8.06 -2.64
C ALA A 211 -18.15 -8.18 -1.61
N GLU A 212 -18.00 -9.37 -1.01
CA GLU A 212 -16.85 -9.66 -0.16
C GLU A 212 -15.56 -9.72 -0.99
N SER A 213 -14.59 -8.88 -0.67
CA SER A 213 -13.23 -8.99 -1.18
C SER A 213 -12.29 -9.58 -0.13
N TYR A 214 -11.28 -10.30 -0.59
CA TYR A 214 -10.32 -11.02 0.24
C TYR A 214 -8.91 -10.59 -0.15
N VAL A 215 -8.27 -9.80 0.68
CA VAL A 215 -6.97 -9.16 0.41
C VAL A 215 -5.92 -9.64 1.39
N ASP A 216 -4.75 -10.03 0.85
CA ASP A 216 -3.52 -10.27 1.64
C ASP A 216 -2.82 -8.93 1.86
N ALA A 217 -3.33 -8.14 2.82
CA ALA A 217 -3.07 -6.72 2.91
C ALA A 217 -1.71 -6.36 3.54
N ILE A 218 -1.17 -5.22 3.09
CA ILE A 218 -0.17 -4.45 3.81
C ILE A 218 -0.90 -3.70 4.92
N GLN A 219 -0.49 -3.90 6.18
CA GLN A 219 -0.99 -3.12 7.31
C GLN A 219 -0.03 -1.96 7.59
N THR A 220 -0.58 -0.77 7.83
CA THR A 220 0.18 0.45 8.19
C THR A 220 -0.51 1.22 9.31
N ASP A 221 0.26 1.99 10.06
CA ASP A 221 -0.23 2.98 11.01
C ASP A 221 -0.41 4.38 10.41
N ALA A 222 -0.01 4.58 9.14
CA ALA A 222 -0.41 5.75 8.38
C ALA A 222 -1.94 5.87 8.39
N SER A 223 -2.48 7.05 8.70
CA SER A 223 -3.92 7.25 8.83
C SER A 223 -4.62 7.08 7.47
N ILE A 224 -5.33 5.98 7.30
CA ILE A 224 -6.21 5.73 6.16
C ILE A 224 -7.65 5.92 6.63
N ASN A 225 -8.33 6.90 6.05
CA ASN A 225 -9.70 7.29 6.36
C ASN A 225 -10.57 7.27 5.09
N PHE A 226 -11.89 7.44 5.27
CA PHE A 226 -12.80 7.64 4.15
C PHE A 226 -12.30 8.74 3.21
N GLY A 227 -12.28 8.42 1.91
CA GLY A 227 -11.76 9.27 0.85
C GLY A 227 -10.33 8.94 0.42
N ASN A 228 -9.50 8.30 1.27
CA ASN A 228 -8.19 7.79 0.85
C ASN A 228 -8.28 6.50 0.03
N SER A 229 -9.42 5.78 0.09
CA SER A 229 -9.67 4.56 -0.68
C SER A 229 -9.39 4.76 -2.16
N GLY A 230 -8.62 3.87 -2.77
CA GLY A 230 -8.19 3.94 -4.17
C GLY A 230 -6.94 4.78 -4.42
N GLY A 231 -6.54 5.63 -3.48
CA GLY A 231 -5.29 6.39 -3.54
C GLY A 231 -4.06 5.50 -3.28
N PRO A 232 -2.85 5.98 -3.60
CA PRO A 232 -1.64 5.19 -3.46
C PRO A 232 -1.13 5.16 -2.01
N LEU A 233 -0.62 3.99 -1.61
CA LEU A 233 0.38 3.85 -0.57
C LEU A 233 1.74 3.80 -1.26
N THR A 234 2.68 4.67 -0.89
CA THR A 234 4.01 4.73 -1.48
C THR A 234 5.10 4.38 -0.48
N ASP A 235 6.25 3.98 -1.00
CA ASP A 235 7.49 3.91 -0.23
C ASP A 235 8.15 5.28 -0.06
N SER A 236 9.30 5.31 0.62
CA SER A 236 10.11 6.52 0.85
C SER A 236 10.76 7.12 -0.40
N LEU A 237 10.57 6.53 -1.58
CA LEU A 237 10.99 7.05 -2.89
C LEU A 237 9.82 7.56 -3.72
N GLY A 238 8.60 7.48 -3.19
CA GLY A 238 7.36 7.84 -3.88
C GLY A 238 6.91 6.82 -4.92
N ARG A 239 7.34 5.56 -4.82
CA ARG A 239 6.86 4.48 -5.68
C ARG A 239 5.64 3.83 -5.03
N MET A 240 4.60 3.61 -5.81
CA MET A 240 3.35 3.00 -5.34
C MET A 240 3.55 1.52 -5.03
N ILE A 241 3.47 1.17 -3.74
CA ILE A 241 3.62 -0.19 -3.23
C ILE A 241 2.29 -0.83 -2.83
N GLY A 242 1.21 -0.05 -2.85
CA GLY A 242 -0.13 -0.55 -2.57
C GLY A 242 -1.21 0.47 -2.91
N ILE A 243 -2.46 0.00 -2.84
CA ILE A 243 -3.68 0.81 -3.02
C ILE A 243 -4.40 0.87 -1.68
N ASN A 244 -4.58 2.07 -1.14
CA ASN A 244 -5.25 2.29 0.13
C ASN A 244 -6.68 1.73 0.09
N ALA A 245 -7.07 1.00 1.12
CA ALA A 245 -8.42 0.50 1.30
C ALA A 245 -8.91 0.86 2.71
N ALA A 246 -9.72 1.91 2.81
CA ALA A 246 -10.27 2.39 4.08
C ALA A 246 -11.54 1.61 4.46
N ILE A 247 -11.40 0.32 4.85
CA ILE A 247 -12.55 -0.57 4.95
C ILE A 247 -12.71 -1.23 6.31
N VAL A 248 -11.71 -1.21 7.18
CA VAL A 248 -11.82 -1.86 8.46
C VAL A 248 -12.36 -0.91 9.51
N SER A 249 -13.67 -0.89 9.64
CA SER A 249 -14.35 -0.40 10.82
C SER A 249 -14.45 -1.55 11.82
N LEU A 250 -13.60 -1.57 12.85
CA LEU A 250 -13.70 -2.51 13.94
C LEU A 250 -14.99 -2.22 14.74
N GLY A 251 -16.08 -2.88 14.36
CA GLY A 251 -17.15 -3.18 15.27
C GLY A 251 -18.09 -2.06 15.70
N SER A 252 -18.50 -1.15 14.82
CA SER A 252 -19.65 -0.31 15.09
C SER A 252 -20.48 -0.04 13.83
N THR A 253 -21.71 -0.51 13.85
CA THR A 253 -22.72 -0.31 12.79
C THR A 253 -23.26 1.12 12.73
N THR A 254 -22.76 2.05 13.54
CA THR A 254 -23.36 3.39 13.69
C THR A 254 -22.40 4.58 13.71
N SER A 255 -21.10 4.40 13.67
CA SER A 255 -20.18 5.54 13.63
C SER A 255 -19.11 5.38 12.55
N ARG A 256 -19.02 6.37 11.65
CA ARG A 256 -17.89 6.63 10.78
C ARG A 256 -16.67 6.99 11.65
N GLY A 257 -16.07 5.99 12.31
CA GLY A 257 -14.88 6.19 13.12
C GLY A 257 -13.70 6.55 12.24
N GLY A 258 -12.88 7.50 12.70
CA GLY A 258 -11.59 7.79 12.07
C GLY A 258 -10.58 6.65 12.26
N SER A 259 -9.43 6.74 11.60
CA SER A 259 -8.33 5.78 11.74
C SER A 259 -7.89 5.66 13.21
N ILE A 260 -7.77 4.41 13.67
CA ILE A 260 -7.24 4.05 15.00
C ILE A 260 -5.79 3.54 14.91
N GLY A 261 -5.07 3.87 13.84
CA GLY A 261 -3.71 3.37 13.59
C GLY A 261 -3.70 1.98 12.92
N LEU A 262 -4.82 1.55 12.35
CA LEU A 262 -4.95 0.31 11.58
C LEU A 262 -5.43 0.65 10.17
N GLY A 263 -4.48 0.95 9.29
CA GLY A 263 -4.71 1.15 7.87
C GLY A 263 -4.34 -0.11 7.08
N PHE A 264 -4.99 -0.32 5.94
CA PHE A 264 -4.72 -1.46 5.06
C PHE A 264 -4.59 -1.01 3.61
N ALA A 265 -3.72 -1.69 2.86
CA ALA A 265 -3.56 -1.45 1.44
C ALA A 265 -3.43 -2.78 0.67
N ILE A 266 -4.00 -2.81 -0.54
CA ILE A 266 -3.87 -3.92 -1.47
C ILE A 266 -2.44 -3.88 -2.04
N PRO A 267 -1.64 -4.98 -1.95
CA PRO A 267 -0.26 -4.99 -2.45
C PRO A 267 -0.17 -4.72 -3.94
N MET A 268 0.81 -3.90 -4.36
CA MET A 268 0.93 -3.44 -5.75
C MET A 268 1.16 -4.60 -6.73
N ASN A 269 1.96 -5.60 -6.37
CA ASN A 269 2.22 -6.74 -7.27
C ASN A 269 0.93 -7.52 -7.59
N GLN A 270 0.04 -7.68 -6.60
CA GLN A 270 -1.28 -8.28 -6.80
C GLN A 270 -2.16 -7.37 -7.66
N ALA A 271 -2.22 -6.08 -7.33
CA ALA A 271 -3.02 -5.10 -8.06
C ALA A 271 -2.58 -4.97 -9.52
N LEU A 272 -1.27 -4.92 -9.79
CA LEU A 272 -0.72 -4.78 -11.15
C LEU A 272 -1.14 -5.92 -12.08
N ARG A 273 -1.14 -7.17 -11.56
CA ARG A 273 -1.63 -8.32 -12.33
C ARG A 273 -3.09 -8.13 -12.73
N VAL A 274 -3.95 -7.83 -11.74
CA VAL A 274 -5.39 -7.62 -11.95
C VAL A 274 -5.66 -6.45 -12.91
N MET A 275 -4.97 -5.33 -12.73
CA MET A 275 -5.08 -4.15 -13.59
C MET A 275 -4.71 -4.45 -15.05
N ASN A 276 -3.63 -5.20 -15.27
CA ASN A 276 -3.19 -5.58 -16.61
C ASN A 276 -4.19 -6.52 -17.29
N GLU A 277 -4.76 -7.48 -16.57
CA GLU A 277 -5.80 -8.37 -17.08
C GLU A 277 -7.08 -7.58 -17.45
N ILE A 278 -7.51 -6.65 -16.58
CA ILE A 278 -8.65 -5.77 -16.83
C ILE A 278 -8.42 -4.92 -18.09
N ILE A 279 -7.25 -4.33 -18.27
CA ILE A 279 -6.94 -3.55 -19.48
C ILE A 279 -6.98 -4.41 -20.73
N ALA A 280 -6.50 -5.64 -20.66
CA ALA A 280 -6.41 -6.55 -21.81
C ALA A 280 -7.76 -7.16 -22.19
N THR A 281 -8.61 -7.49 -21.22
CA THR A 281 -9.79 -8.34 -21.43
C THR A 281 -11.10 -7.77 -20.84
N GLY A 282 -11.03 -6.69 -20.09
CA GLY A 282 -12.16 -6.12 -19.32
C GLY A 282 -12.45 -6.87 -18.01
N LYS A 283 -11.81 -8.00 -17.76
CA LYS A 283 -12.03 -8.86 -16.59
C LYS A 283 -10.70 -9.37 -16.04
N ALA A 284 -10.69 -9.73 -14.74
CA ALA A 284 -9.54 -10.39 -14.13
C ALA A 284 -9.80 -11.87 -13.86
N THR A 285 -8.73 -12.60 -13.59
CA THR A 285 -8.78 -13.99 -13.17
C THR A 285 -8.29 -14.12 -11.73
N ARG A 286 -8.75 -15.16 -11.05
CA ARG A 286 -8.31 -15.50 -9.69
C ARG A 286 -7.76 -16.91 -9.62
N PRO A 287 -6.71 -17.15 -8.81
CA PRO A 287 -6.21 -18.49 -8.58
C PRO A 287 -7.23 -19.32 -7.77
N VAL A 288 -7.32 -20.59 -8.08
CA VAL A 288 -8.27 -21.50 -7.45
C VAL A 288 -7.56 -22.76 -6.96
N LEU A 289 -7.76 -23.09 -5.69
CA LEU A 289 -7.36 -24.38 -5.12
C LEU A 289 -8.42 -25.46 -5.37
N GLY A 290 -9.68 -25.08 -5.44
CA GLY A 290 -10.80 -26.00 -5.67
C GLY A 290 -11.18 -26.79 -4.42
N VAL A 291 -11.32 -26.12 -3.30
CA VAL A 291 -11.77 -26.68 -2.02
C VAL A 291 -12.92 -25.87 -1.45
N PHE A 292 -13.77 -26.55 -0.69
CA PHE A 292 -14.72 -25.91 0.22
C PHE A 292 -14.23 -26.10 1.64
N PHE A 293 -14.33 -25.04 2.47
CA PHE A 293 -13.90 -25.09 3.84
C PHE A 293 -15.05 -25.36 4.80
N ASP A 294 -14.75 -26.02 5.91
CA ASP A 294 -15.66 -26.20 7.03
C ASP A 294 -15.73 -24.90 7.83
N LYS A 295 -16.84 -24.16 7.67
CA LYS A 295 -17.05 -22.84 8.30
C LYS A 295 -17.12 -22.91 9.85
N ASN A 296 -17.41 -24.09 10.39
CA ASN A 296 -17.53 -24.31 11.83
C ASN A 296 -16.24 -24.84 12.46
N PHE A 297 -15.17 -24.99 11.67
CA PHE A 297 -13.90 -25.46 12.21
C PHE A 297 -13.26 -24.38 13.09
N THR A 298 -12.69 -24.81 14.23
CA THR A 298 -12.15 -23.91 15.25
C THR A 298 -11.04 -23.00 14.71
N PRO A 299 -11.17 -21.67 14.79
CA PRO A 299 -10.10 -20.74 14.40
C PRO A 299 -8.81 -21.01 15.18
N GLY A 300 -7.67 -20.66 14.57
CA GLY A 300 -6.32 -20.85 15.13
C GLY A 300 -5.70 -22.22 14.83
N LYS A 301 -6.47 -23.20 14.39
CA LYS A 301 -6.02 -24.57 14.08
C LYS A 301 -5.78 -24.85 12.60
N GLY A 302 -5.98 -23.86 11.72
CA GLY A 302 -5.86 -23.99 10.26
C GLY A 302 -7.22 -23.96 9.56
N ALA A 303 -7.23 -24.27 8.26
CA ALA A 303 -8.42 -24.30 7.42
C ALA A 303 -8.78 -25.74 7.05
N LYS A 304 -9.86 -26.28 7.63
CA LYS A 304 -10.31 -27.66 7.36
C LYS A 304 -11.08 -27.73 6.05
N ILE A 305 -10.69 -28.62 5.18
CA ILE A 305 -11.35 -28.91 3.91
C ILE A 305 -12.58 -29.76 4.17
N SER A 306 -13.77 -29.26 3.85
CA SER A 306 -15.00 -30.05 3.95
C SER A 306 -15.20 -30.95 2.71
N SER A 307 -14.93 -30.40 1.52
CA SER A 307 -15.04 -31.13 0.25
C SER A 307 -14.14 -30.54 -0.83
N LEU A 308 -13.99 -31.27 -1.94
CA LEU A 308 -13.17 -30.89 -3.07
C LEU A 308 -14.05 -30.62 -4.30
N SER A 309 -13.70 -29.62 -5.08
CA SER A 309 -14.26 -29.45 -6.42
C SER A 309 -13.62 -30.46 -7.39
N PRO A 310 -14.41 -31.18 -8.19
CA PRO A 310 -13.88 -32.15 -9.14
C PRO A 310 -12.89 -31.54 -10.15
N ASN A 311 -11.81 -32.26 -10.45
CA ASN A 311 -10.78 -31.87 -11.42
C ASN A 311 -10.06 -30.55 -11.14
N GLN A 312 -10.15 -30.01 -9.92
CA GLN A 312 -9.43 -28.81 -9.50
C GLN A 312 -8.07 -29.12 -8.85
N ALA A 313 -7.31 -28.09 -8.56
CA ALA A 313 -5.90 -28.15 -8.14
C ALA A 313 -5.65 -29.03 -6.90
N ALA A 314 -6.47 -28.93 -5.84
CA ALA A 314 -6.31 -29.73 -4.65
C ALA A 314 -6.50 -31.22 -4.92
N GLN A 315 -7.54 -31.59 -5.68
CA GLN A 315 -7.80 -32.98 -6.04
C GLN A 315 -6.68 -33.56 -6.92
N LYS A 316 -6.22 -32.79 -7.91
CA LYS A 316 -5.10 -33.20 -8.78
C LYS A 316 -3.80 -33.40 -8.01
N ALA A 317 -3.58 -32.63 -6.97
CA ALA A 317 -2.42 -32.76 -6.09
C ALA A 317 -2.55 -33.89 -5.05
N GLY A 318 -3.75 -34.52 -4.94
CA GLY A 318 -4.01 -35.61 -4.01
C GLY A 318 -4.26 -35.15 -2.56
N ILE A 319 -4.65 -33.90 -2.33
CA ILE A 319 -5.07 -33.42 -1.00
C ILE A 319 -6.45 -34.01 -0.70
N PRO A 320 -6.67 -34.74 0.40
CA PRO A 320 -7.95 -35.34 0.70
C PRO A 320 -8.94 -34.37 1.36
N ALA A 321 -10.23 -34.62 1.23
CA ALA A 321 -11.23 -34.01 2.09
C ALA A 321 -10.97 -34.38 3.57
N GLY A 322 -11.33 -33.49 4.50
CA GLY A 322 -11.03 -33.62 5.93
C GLY A 322 -9.61 -33.19 6.32
N ALA A 323 -8.70 -32.95 5.38
CA ALA A 323 -7.38 -32.39 5.69
C ALA A 323 -7.50 -30.94 6.18
N ILE A 324 -6.56 -30.52 7.05
CA ILE A 324 -6.51 -29.18 7.61
C ILE A 324 -5.27 -28.49 7.04
N ILE A 325 -5.46 -27.43 6.24
CA ILE A 325 -4.36 -26.61 5.74
C ILE A 325 -3.78 -25.80 6.90
N THR A 326 -2.50 -25.94 7.15
CA THR A 326 -1.78 -25.27 8.25
C THR A 326 -0.75 -24.27 7.78
N SER A 327 -0.26 -24.40 6.51
CA SER A 327 0.67 -23.44 5.91
C SER A 327 0.56 -23.45 4.39
N ILE A 328 0.77 -22.29 3.75
CA ILE A 328 0.90 -22.11 2.31
C ILE A 328 2.16 -21.28 2.04
N ASN A 329 3.13 -21.81 1.30
CA ASN A 329 4.46 -21.21 1.05
C ASN A 329 5.11 -20.67 2.34
N GLY A 330 5.08 -21.48 3.41
CA GLY A 330 5.68 -21.13 4.71
C GLY A 330 4.85 -20.16 5.57
N ILE A 331 3.83 -19.51 5.03
CA ILE A 331 2.94 -18.64 5.80
C ILE A 331 1.90 -19.50 6.53
N ARG A 332 1.79 -19.28 7.83
CA ARG A 332 0.84 -19.99 8.69
C ARG A 332 -0.60 -19.65 8.32
N ILE A 333 -1.44 -20.68 8.24
CA ILE A 333 -2.88 -20.57 8.05
C ILE A 333 -3.58 -20.84 9.38
N THR A 334 -4.42 -19.92 9.81
CA THR A 334 -5.14 -19.98 11.09
C THR A 334 -6.60 -20.40 10.95
N ASP A 335 -7.21 -20.09 9.80
CA ASP A 335 -8.62 -20.30 9.50
C ASP A 335 -8.89 -20.29 7.98
N GLN A 336 -10.17 -20.45 7.60
CA GLN A 336 -10.57 -20.43 6.19
C GLN A 336 -10.30 -19.09 5.50
N VAL A 337 -10.45 -17.96 6.21
CA VAL A 337 -10.24 -16.63 5.64
C VAL A 337 -8.78 -16.45 5.25
N SER A 338 -7.86 -16.76 6.17
CA SER A 338 -6.42 -16.73 5.91
C SER A 338 -6.00 -17.66 4.76
N ALA A 339 -6.64 -18.82 4.62
CA ALA A 339 -6.39 -19.73 3.50
C ALA A 339 -6.85 -19.13 2.16
N VAL A 340 -8.08 -18.59 2.09
CA VAL A 340 -8.63 -17.95 0.87
C VAL A 340 -7.77 -16.76 0.47
N VAL A 341 -7.49 -15.87 1.40
CA VAL A 341 -6.65 -14.67 1.19
C VAL A 341 -5.28 -15.07 0.66
N ARG A 342 -4.64 -16.05 1.32
CA ARG A 342 -3.31 -16.51 0.90
C ARG A 342 -3.30 -17.15 -0.49
N ILE A 343 -4.32 -17.94 -0.85
CA ILE A 343 -4.46 -18.48 -2.21
C ILE A 343 -4.62 -17.34 -3.21
N ARG A 344 -5.46 -16.35 -2.91
CA ARG A 344 -5.72 -15.21 -3.81
C ARG A 344 -4.51 -14.27 -4.00
N SER A 345 -3.51 -14.32 -3.13
CA SER A 345 -2.28 -13.51 -3.29
C SER A 345 -1.35 -14.01 -4.41
N PHE A 346 -1.58 -15.21 -4.92
CA PHE A 346 -0.85 -15.79 -6.05
C PHE A 346 -1.53 -15.47 -7.39
N ALA A 347 -0.88 -15.89 -8.48
CA ALA A 347 -1.47 -15.90 -9.83
C ALA A 347 -2.04 -17.28 -10.18
N PRO A 348 -3.03 -17.36 -11.09
CA PRO A 348 -3.39 -18.63 -11.72
C PRO A 348 -2.17 -19.29 -12.36
N GLY A 349 -2.01 -20.59 -12.15
CA GLY A 349 -0.87 -21.37 -12.64
C GLY A 349 0.35 -21.37 -11.71
N ASP A 350 0.39 -20.56 -10.67
CA ASP A 350 1.49 -20.57 -9.69
C ASP A 350 1.57 -21.92 -8.98
N LYS A 351 2.80 -22.34 -8.72
CA LYS A 351 3.10 -23.52 -7.91
C LYS A 351 3.27 -23.11 -6.45
N VAL A 352 2.47 -23.67 -5.58
CA VAL A 352 2.48 -23.40 -4.15
C VAL A 352 2.74 -24.67 -3.36
N THR A 353 3.44 -24.53 -2.24
CA THR A 353 3.67 -25.60 -1.27
C THR A 353 2.62 -25.50 -0.17
N ILE A 354 1.79 -26.51 -0.02
CA ILE A 354 0.72 -26.56 0.99
C ILE A 354 1.03 -27.65 2.00
N VAL A 355 1.12 -27.27 3.27
CA VAL A 355 1.25 -28.19 4.39
C VAL A 355 -0.11 -28.43 5.01
N VAL A 356 -0.46 -29.69 5.17
CA VAL A 356 -1.75 -30.08 5.79
C VAL A 356 -1.54 -31.06 6.93
N THR A 357 -2.41 -31.01 7.94
CA THR A 357 -2.63 -32.12 8.85
C THR A 357 -3.60 -33.10 8.18
N MET A 358 -3.20 -34.36 8.07
CA MET A 358 -4.00 -35.41 7.42
C MET A 358 -5.17 -35.86 8.31
N PRO A 359 -6.30 -36.33 7.74
CA PRO A 359 -7.43 -36.85 8.53
C PRO A 359 -7.05 -38.03 9.44
N THR A 360 -6.08 -38.81 9.02
CA THR A 360 -5.53 -39.95 9.78
C THR A 360 -4.45 -39.54 10.80
N GLY A 361 -4.20 -38.24 10.94
CA GLY A 361 -3.10 -37.70 11.73
C GLY A 361 -1.80 -37.55 10.95
N GLY A 362 -0.87 -36.79 11.53
CA GLY A 362 0.40 -36.47 10.90
C GLY A 362 0.33 -35.30 9.91
N SER A 363 1.48 -34.76 9.55
CA SER A 363 1.62 -33.65 8.61
C SER A 363 2.13 -34.16 7.27
N LYS A 364 1.60 -33.57 6.16
CA LYS A 364 2.06 -33.87 4.82
C LYS A 364 2.15 -32.59 3.98
N THR A 365 3.15 -32.53 3.13
CA THR A 365 3.38 -31.42 2.21
C THR A 365 2.97 -31.81 0.79
N PHE A 366 2.28 -30.90 0.12
CA PHE A 366 1.84 -31.05 -1.26
C PHE A 366 2.34 -29.87 -2.09
N ASN A 367 2.83 -30.13 -3.30
CA ASN A 367 3.11 -29.13 -4.32
C ASN A 367 1.89 -29.04 -5.25
N VAL A 368 1.29 -27.89 -5.29
CA VAL A 368 0.01 -27.67 -5.99
C VAL A 368 0.19 -26.59 -7.05
N THR A 369 -0.24 -26.86 -8.28
CA THR A 369 -0.38 -25.81 -9.29
C THR A 369 -1.80 -25.27 -9.23
N LEU A 370 -1.93 -23.98 -8.90
CA LEU A 370 -3.25 -23.34 -8.75
C LEU A 370 -3.99 -23.29 -10.09
N GLY A 371 -5.30 -23.52 -10.05
CA GLY A 371 -6.20 -23.35 -11.18
C GLY A 371 -6.52 -21.88 -11.44
N SER A 372 -7.41 -21.63 -12.41
CA SER A 372 -7.91 -20.30 -12.76
C SER A 372 -9.43 -20.28 -12.78
N ALA A 373 -10.01 -19.20 -12.30
CA ALA A 373 -11.41 -18.85 -12.53
C ALA A 373 -11.50 -17.36 -12.89
N VAL A 374 -12.45 -16.99 -13.75
CA VAL A 374 -12.75 -15.59 -14.05
C VAL A 374 -13.40 -14.99 -12.80
N SER A 375 -13.02 -13.76 -12.46
CA SER A 375 -13.74 -12.98 -11.45
C SER A 375 -15.03 -12.44 -12.07
N ASP A 376 -16.13 -12.70 -11.40
CA ASP A 376 -17.48 -12.24 -11.82
C ASP A 376 -17.73 -10.82 -11.39
#